data_ece26344fcfffb42312de3f1d4c24c31
#
_entry.id   ece26344fcfffb42312de3f1d4c24c31
#
_cell.length_a   1.000
_cell.length_b   1.000
_cell.length_c   1.000
_cell.angle_alpha   90.00
_cell.angle_beta   90.00
_cell.angle_gamma   90.00
#
_symmetry.space_group_name_H-M   'P 1'
#
loop_
_entity.id
_entity.type
_entity.pdbx_description
1 polymer ?
#
loop_
_entity_poly.entity_id
_entity_poly.type
_entity_poly.pdbx_seq_one_letter_code
_entity_poly.pdbx_strand_id
1 'polypeptide(L)'
;QMCIRDRVEKSAKHAKSAVSCQSLMLDSESRSDTIPAMDIRTRDAAIGHEAKIGSISNDAVFYLMSRGMSEEDARALIVSGFADNVSKELPVEYAVEMNNLIRLEMKGSIG
;
A
#
# COMPACT_ATOMS: atom_id res chain seq x y z
N GLN A 1 3.68 6.10 -10.05
CA GLN A 1 2.74 7.21 -9.89
C GLN A 1 1.31 6.67 -9.94
N MET A 2 0.55 6.83 -8.87
CA MET A 2 -0.86 6.43 -8.80
C MET A 2 -1.70 7.71 -8.86
N CYS A 3 -2.63 7.78 -9.82
CA CYS A 3 -3.56 8.89 -9.95
C CYS A 3 -4.91 8.47 -9.40
N ILE A 4 -5.35 9.09 -8.30
CA ILE A 4 -6.68 8.94 -7.75
C ILE A 4 -7.47 10.18 -8.12
N ARG A 5 -8.64 9.98 -8.71
CA ARG A 5 -9.55 11.06 -9.08
C ARG A 5 -10.93 10.78 -8.52
N ASP A 6 -11.31 11.55 -7.51
CA ASP A 6 -12.63 11.47 -6.89
C ASP A 6 -13.53 12.56 -7.46
N ARG A 7 -14.75 12.17 -7.80
CA ARG A 7 -15.79 13.12 -8.22
C ARG A 7 -17.05 12.90 -7.40
N VAL A 8 -17.56 13.98 -6.82
CA VAL A 8 -18.85 14.02 -6.14
C VAL A 8 -19.76 14.98 -6.89
N GLU A 9 -20.80 14.42 -7.51
CA GLU A 9 -21.72 15.18 -8.34
C GLU A 9 -22.63 16.09 -7.49
N LYS A 10 -23.14 17.16 -8.13
CA LYS A 10 -23.98 18.18 -7.47
C LYS A 10 -25.26 17.62 -6.88
N SER A 11 -25.77 16.52 -7.45
CA SER A 11 -26.98 15.81 -6.98
C SER A 11 -26.74 14.83 -5.84
N ALA A 12 -25.47 14.50 -5.53
CA ALA A 12 -25.12 13.56 -4.48
C ALA A 12 -25.30 14.20 -3.10
N LYS A 13 -26.33 13.78 -2.39
CA LYS A 13 -26.61 14.25 -1.02
C LYS A 13 -26.01 13.25 -0.02
N HIS A 14 -25.45 13.78 1.07
CA HIS A 14 -24.84 12.99 2.15
C HIS A 14 -23.77 12.02 1.66
N ALA A 15 -23.09 12.32 0.55
CA ALA A 15 -22.03 11.50 -0.01
C ALA A 15 -20.86 11.40 0.96
N LYS A 16 -20.33 10.17 1.12
CA LYS A 16 -19.14 9.91 1.92
C LYS A 16 -18.11 9.21 1.04
N SER A 17 -16.89 9.74 1.03
CA SER A 17 -15.75 9.09 0.39
C SER A 17 -14.53 9.19 1.29
N ALA A 18 -13.85 8.07 1.50
CA ALA A 18 -12.59 8.03 2.22
C ALA A 18 -11.57 7.25 1.38
N VAL A 19 -10.45 7.88 1.11
CA VAL A 19 -9.33 7.27 0.39
C VAL A 19 -8.13 7.21 1.31
N SER A 20 -7.56 6.02 1.46
CA SER A 20 -6.31 5.83 2.19
C SER A 20 -5.26 5.27 1.24
N CYS A 21 -4.18 6.02 1.06
CA CYS A 21 -3.03 5.63 0.25
C CYS A 21 -1.88 5.28 1.19
N GLN A 22 -1.30 4.10 1.00
CA GLN A 22 -0.13 3.68 1.75
C GLN A 22 0.98 3.28 0.78
N SER A 23 2.18 3.77 1.03
CA SER A 23 3.37 3.45 0.25
C SER A 23 4.47 2.94 1.17
N LEU A 24 5.10 1.83 0.80
CA LEU A 24 6.25 1.27 1.50
C LEU A 24 7.46 1.37 0.57
N MET A 25 8.46 2.18 0.97
CA MET A 25 9.73 2.29 0.26
C MET A 25 10.63 1.12 0.64
N LEU A 26 11.16 0.41 -0.35
CA LEU A 26 12.01 -0.77 -0.16
C LEU A 26 13.49 -0.42 -0.14
N ASP A 27 13.83 0.77 -0.61
CA ASP A 27 15.20 1.31 -0.66
C ASP A 27 15.22 2.78 -0.28
N SER A 28 16.42 3.37 -0.21
CA SER A 28 16.64 4.76 0.18
C SER A 28 16.58 5.75 -0.99
N GLU A 29 16.54 5.27 -2.23
CA GLU A 29 16.57 6.09 -3.45
C GLU A 29 15.18 6.30 -4.05
N SER A 30 14.28 5.33 -3.83
CA SER A 30 12.90 5.39 -4.30
C SER A 30 12.12 6.55 -3.66
N ARG A 31 11.25 7.15 -4.47
CA ARG A 31 10.37 8.24 -4.03
C ARG A 31 8.94 7.93 -4.45
N SER A 32 8.01 8.29 -3.58
CA SER A 32 6.58 8.19 -3.86
C SER A 32 5.91 9.51 -3.54
N ASP A 33 5.20 10.04 -4.52
CA ASP A 33 4.34 11.22 -4.37
C ASP A 33 2.89 10.81 -4.63
N THR A 34 1.99 11.22 -3.76
CA THR A 34 0.56 11.03 -3.92
C THR A 34 -0.12 12.39 -4.08
N ILE A 35 -0.69 12.62 -5.25
CA ILE A 35 -1.39 13.87 -5.57
C ILE A 35 -2.86 13.52 -5.81
N PRO A 36 -3.76 13.75 -4.82
CA PRO A 36 -5.18 13.51 -5.00
C PRO A 36 -5.79 14.59 -5.89
N ALA A 37 -6.62 14.19 -6.85
CA ALA A 37 -7.46 15.09 -7.62
C ALA A 37 -8.91 14.91 -7.19
N MET A 38 -9.50 15.94 -6.56
CA MET A 38 -10.87 15.91 -6.05
C MET A 38 -11.73 16.96 -6.73
N ASP A 39 -12.84 16.54 -7.34
CA ASP A 39 -13.85 17.39 -7.95
C ASP A 39 -15.15 17.28 -7.14
N ILE A 40 -15.28 18.12 -6.12
CA ILE A 40 -16.40 18.09 -5.18
C ILE A 40 -17.37 19.22 -5.53
N ARG A 41 -18.53 18.85 -6.08
CA ARG A 41 -19.54 19.77 -6.60
C ARG A 41 -20.72 20.02 -5.67
N THR A 42 -20.72 19.43 -4.48
CA THR A 42 -21.74 19.61 -3.44
C THR A 42 -21.09 20.01 -2.13
N ARG A 43 -21.85 20.74 -1.28
CA ARG A 43 -21.44 21.05 0.09
C ARG A 43 -21.87 19.96 1.08
N ASP A 44 -22.75 19.08 0.64
CA ASP A 44 -23.31 17.98 1.45
C ASP A 44 -22.54 16.69 1.21
N ALA A 45 -21.22 16.74 1.46
CA ALA A 45 -20.35 15.59 1.33
C ALA A 45 -19.27 15.59 2.43
N ALA A 46 -18.96 14.40 2.95
CA ALA A 46 -17.85 14.17 3.85
C ALA A 46 -16.74 13.42 3.08
N ILE A 47 -15.65 14.11 2.79
CA ILE A 47 -14.56 13.58 1.99
C ILE A 47 -13.28 13.58 2.84
N GLY A 48 -12.63 12.42 2.92
CA GLY A 48 -11.34 12.22 3.58
C GLY A 48 -10.31 11.66 2.61
N HIS A 49 -9.09 12.20 2.66
CA HIS A 49 -7.94 11.64 1.98
C HIS A 49 -6.77 11.55 2.96
N GLU A 50 -6.22 10.34 3.13
CA GLU A 50 -5.07 10.09 3.97
C GLU A 50 -3.96 9.47 3.13
N ALA A 51 -2.74 9.97 3.28
CA ALA A 51 -1.56 9.37 2.67
C ALA A 51 -0.51 9.08 3.74
N LYS A 52 -0.01 7.85 3.75
CA LYS A 52 1.08 7.40 4.62
C LYS A 52 2.21 6.86 3.76
N ILE A 53 3.41 7.37 3.98
CA ILE A 53 4.62 6.89 3.32
C ILE A 53 5.57 6.43 4.40
N GLY A 54 5.99 5.18 4.33
CA GLY A 54 6.97 4.57 5.22
C GLY A 54 8.09 3.92 4.44
N SER A 55 9.20 3.64 5.11
CA SER A 55 10.29 2.81 4.59
C SER A 55 10.36 1.50 5.34
N ILE A 56 10.96 0.50 4.71
CA ILE A 56 11.23 -0.77 5.37
C ILE A 56 12.19 -0.51 6.56
N SER A 57 11.85 -1.04 7.73
CA SER A 57 12.66 -0.87 8.92
C SER A 57 13.85 -1.83 8.91
N ASN A 58 15.07 -1.29 8.89
CA ASN A 58 16.29 -2.10 9.00
C ASN A 58 16.35 -2.86 10.33
N ASP A 59 15.83 -2.28 11.40
CA ASP A 59 15.76 -2.95 12.71
C ASP A 59 14.82 -4.15 12.67
N ALA A 60 13.69 -4.05 11.95
CA ALA A 60 12.77 -5.17 11.77
C ALA A 60 13.39 -6.27 10.92
N VAL A 61 14.11 -5.91 9.84
CA VAL A 61 14.87 -6.88 9.03
C VAL A 61 15.92 -7.57 9.87
N PHE A 62 16.74 -6.81 10.62
CA PHE A 62 17.76 -7.36 11.50
C PHE A 62 17.17 -8.30 12.56
N TYR A 63 16.04 -7.93 13.16
CA TYR A 63 15.34 -8.77 14.13
C TYR A 63 14.94 -10.13 13.54
N LEU A 64 14.36 -10.13 12.34
CA LEU A 64 13.98 -11.36 11.65
C LEU A 64 15.19 -12.20 11.27
N MET A 65 16.28 -11.57 10.80
CA MET A 65 17.54 -12.25 10.51
C MET A 65 18.15 -12.88 11.77
N SER A 66 18.06 -12.23 12.92
CA SER A 66 18.53 -12.78 14.20
C SER A 66 17.74 -14.01 14.65
N ARG A 67 16.55 -14.22 14.05
CA ARG A 67 15.71 -15.44 14.24
C ARG A 67 15.97 -16.51 13.20
N GLY A 68 16.98 -16.34 12.34
CA GLY A 68 17.43 -17.34 11.36
C GLY A 68 16.84 -17.20 9.97
N MET A 69 16.15 -16.08 9.67
CA MET A 69 15.67 -15.79 8.31
C MET A 69 16.80 -15.19 7.48
N SER A 70 16.79 -15.47 6.17
CA SER A 70 17.60 -14.72 5.22
C SER A 70 17.12 -13.26 5.14
N GLU A 71 17.97 -12.33 4.71
CA GLU A 71 17.56 -10.94 4.50
C GLU A 71 16.41 -10.86 3.48
N GLU A 72 16.52 -11.63 2.40
CA GLU A 72 15.50 -11.71 1.36
C GLU A 72 14.13 -12.15 1.92
N ASP A 73 14.11 -13.23 2.70
CA ASP A 73 12.87 -13.73 3.31
C ASP A 73 12.31 -12.75 4.35
N ALA A 74 13.18 -12.09 5.11
CA ALA A 74 12.78 -11.08 6.08
C ALA A 74 12.09 -9.88 5.39
N ARG A 75 12.68 -9.37 4.33
CA ARG A 75 12.10 -8.29 3.51
C ARG A 75 10.78 -8.72 2.88
N ALA A 76 10.72 -9.91 2.27
CA ALA A 76 9.51 -10.46 1.67
C ALA A 76 8.38 -10.62 2.70
N LEU A 77 8.70 -11.03 3.93
CA LEU A 77 7.73 -11.15 5.01
C LEU A 77 7.16 -9.79 5.41
N ILE A 78 8.00 -8.74 5.53
CA ILE A 78 7.56 -7.38 5.86
C ILE A 78 6.64 -6.82 4.77
N VAL A 79 7.00 -7.00 3.49
CA VAL A 79 6.19 -6.55 2.34
C VAL A 79 4.85 -7.29 2.28
N SER A 80 4.86 -8.60 2.52
CA SER A 80 3.63 -9.40 2.60
C SER A 80 2.73 -8.93 3.74
N GLY A 81 3.30 -8.61 4.91
CA GLY A 81 2.56 -8.06 6.04
C GLY A 81 1.95 -6.68 5.74
N PHE A 82 2.64 -5.83 4.98
CA PHE A 82 2.11 -4.55 4.52
C PHE A 82 0.91 -4.74 3.57
N ALA A 83 0.98 -5.72 2.68
CA ALA A 83 -0.08 -6.03 1.72
C ALA A 83 -1.26 -6.83 2.33
N ASP A 84 -1.12 -7.34 3.55
CA ASP A 84 -2.07 -8.26 4.18
C ASP A 84 -3.49 -7.69 4.32
N ASN A 85 -3.61 -6.38 4.57
CA ASN A 85 -4.91 -5.71 4.65
C ASN A 85 -5.70 -5.80 3.34
N VAL A 86 -5.02 -5.72 2.19
CA VAL A 86 -5.65 -5.84 0.87
C VAL A 86 -5.90 -7.31 0.55
N SER A 87 -4.95 -8.20 0.86
CA SER A 87 -5.09 -9.62 0.56
C SER A 87 -6.27 -10.27 1.28
N LYS A 88 -6.59 -9.84 2.49
CA LYS A 88 -7.73 -10.35 3.27
C LYS A 88 -9.11 -10.01 2.68
N GLU A 89 -9.18 -8.98 1.85
CA GLU A 89 -10.42 -8.58 1.18
C GLU A 89 -10.62 -9.28 -0.18
N LEU A 90 -9.57 -9.98 -0.66
CA LEU A 90 -9.62 -10.70 -1.93
C LEU A 90 -10.19 -12.11 -1.75
N PRO A 91 -10.84 -12.68 -2.79
CA PRO A 91 -11.09 -14.12 -2.85
C PRO A 91 -9.78 -14.90 -2.67
N VAL A 92 -9.87 -16.09 -2.05
CA VAL A 92 -8.69 -16.86 -1.63
C VAL A 92 -7.71 -17.12 -2.76
N GLU A 93 -8.21 -17.42 -3.96
CA GLU A 93 -7.40 -17.70 -5.15
C GLU A 93 -6.54 -16.50 -5.54
N TYR A 94 -7.11 -15.30 -5.49
CA TYR A 94 -6.40 -14.05 -5.80
C TYR A 94 -5.44 -13.64 -4.69
N ALA A 95 -5.79 -13.89 -3.43
CA ALA A 95 -4.91 -13.62 -2.29
C ALA A 95 -3.65 -14.48 -2.35
N VAL A 96 -3.78 -15.76 -2.69
CA VAL A 96 -2.65 -16.68 -2.87
C VAL A 96 -1.75 -16.22 -4.02
N GLU A 97 -2.35 -15.88 -5.16
CA GLU A 97 -1.59 -15.41 -6.32
C GLU A 97 -0.86 -14.09 -6.03
N MET A 98 -1.52 -13.13 -5.39
CA MET A 98 -0.89 -11.86 -4.99
C MET A 98 0.34 -12.11 -4.09
N ASN A 99 0.22 -12.97 -3.10
CA ASN A 99 1.34 -13.29 -2.23
C ASN A 99 2.49 -14.00 -2.96
N ASN A 100 2.19 -14.84 -3.95
CA ASN A 100 3.20 -15.47 -4.78
C ASN A 100 3.93 -14.43 -5.65
N LEU A 101 3.20 -13.49 -6.26
CA LEU A 101 3.77 -12.41 -7.06
C LEU A 101 4.67 -11.50 -6.21
N ILE A 102 4.25 -11.13 -5.00
CA ILE A 102 5.09 -10.35 -4.07
C ILE A 102 6.41 -11.07 -3.81
N ARG A 103 6.38 -12.37 -3.53
CA ARG A 103 7.61 -13.14 -3.30
C ARG A 103 8.53 -13.20 -4.52
N LEU A 104 7.95 -13.34 -5.71
CA LEU A 104 8.72 -13.37 -6.96
C LEU A 104 9.41 -12.04 -7.25
N GLU A 105 8.67 -10.92 -7.08
CA GLU A 105 9.23 -9.58 -7.25
C GLU A 105 10.34 -9.29 -6.23
N MET A 106 10.17 -9.71 -4.98
CA MET A 106 11.21 -9.53 -3.96
C MET A 106 12.49 -10.31 -4.27
N LYS A 107 12.39 -11.50 -4.88
CA LYS A 107 13.56 -12.28 -5.34
C LYS A 107 14.29 -11.64 -6.51
N GLY A 108 13.61 -10.88 -7.33
CA GLY A 108 14.18 -10.17 -8.48
C GLY A 108 14.74 -8.78 -8.14
N SER A 109 14.43 -8.22 -6.99
CA SER A 109 14.78 -6.84 -6.60
C SER A 109 16.07 -6.72 -5.78
N ILE A 110 16.66 -7.84 -5.39
CA ILE A 110 17.95 -7.90 -4.67
C ILE A 110 19.01 -8.35 -5.69
N GLY A 111 19.37 -7.43 -6.58
CA GLY A 111 20.45 -7.58 -7.54
C GLY A 111 21.42 -6.44 -7.44
#